data_a2818be3e08a110c537bd0a3520b16a0
#
_entry.id   a2818be3e08a110c537bd0a3520b16a0
#
_cell.length_a   1.000
_cell.length_b   1.000
_cell.length_c   1.000
_cell.angle_alpha   90.00
_cell.angle_beta   90.00
_cell.angle_gamma   90.00
#
_symmetry.space_group_name_H-M   'P 1'
#
loop_
_entity.id
_entity.type
_entity.pdbx_description
1 polymer ?
#
loop_
_entity_poly.entity_id
_entity_poly.type
_entity_poly.pdbx_seq_one_letter_code
_entity_poly.pdbx_strand_id
1 'polypeptide(L)'
;LAAACFGRLDEAGARLAAGADALGREGEALLADDGVPPAARRFEWALDLRYRGQAFELTVPLAAAVFDDEGLARAATAFHERHRRRFAFDEPTTPVEVVNLRLRALGLAAEGGGASRPSHAERDTDAPVEDGVVEIVVQGGRRTVPVRSRGAITGATAGPLVVTEPFTTLFIPPGRRVEPTPGGHLRATREG
;
A
#
# COMPACT_ATOMS: atom_id res chain seq x y z
N LEU A 1 -6.49 2.19 4.04
CA LEU A 1 -7.01 2.69 5.31
C LEU A 1 -8.31 1.97 5.67
N ALA A 2 -8.60 1.79 6.95
CA ALA A 2 -9.85 1.22 7.42
C ALA A 2 -10.21 1.75 8.80
N ALA A 3 -11.52 1.94 9.03
CA ALA A 3 -12.08 2.28 10.34
C ALA A 3 -13.12 1.23 10.75
N ALA A 4 -13.05 0.75 11.98
CA ALA A 4 -14.08 -0.10 12.55
C ALA A 4 -15.39 0.68 12.77
N CYS A 5 -16.49 0.18 12.19
CA CYS A 5 -17.79 0.85 12.22
C CYS A 5 -18.91 -0.12 12.62
N PHE A 6 -18.63 -0.98 13.59
CA PHE A 6 -19.50 -2.08 13.96
C PHE A 6 -20.93 -1.66 14.35
N GLY A 7 -21.94 -2.31 13.75
CA GLY A 7 -23.35 -2.12 14.07
C GLY A 7 -24.26 -2.36 12.87
N ARG A 8 -25.59 -2.18 13.06
CA ARG A 8 -26.57 -2.32 11.98
C ARG A 8 -26.31 -1.28 10.88
N LEU A 9 -26.42 -1.73 9.64
CA LEU A 9 -26.15 -0.87 8.47
C LEU A 9 -27.17 0.27 8.37
N ASP A 10 -28.44 -0.02 8.57
CA ASP A 10 -29.55 0.95 8.50
C ASP A 10 -29.48 2.06 9.59
N GLU A 11 -28.69 1.87 10.63
CA GLU A 11 -28.45 2.83 11.73
C GLU A 11 -27.06 3.48 11.67
N ALA A 12 -26.25 3.12 10.68
CA ALA A 12 -24.82 3.47 10.66
C ALA A 12 -24.51 4.80 9.97
N GLY A 13 -25.46 5.47 9.33
CA GLY A 13 -25.24 6.62 8.44
C GLY A 13 -24.32 7.70 9.02
N ALA A 14 -24.68 8.27 10.17
CA ALA A 14 -23.88 9.33 10.81
C ALA A 14 -22.46 8.86 11.20
N ARG A 15 -22.34 7.62 11.69
CA ARG A 15 -21.03 7.02 12.06
C ARG A 15 -20.15 6.78 10.84
N LEU A 16 -20.73 6.29 9.74
CA LEU A 16 -20.02 6.07 8.48
C LEU A 16 -19.59 7.39 7.84
N ALA A 17 -20.44 8.44 7.89
CA ALA A 17 -20.07 9.76 7.41
C ALA A 17 -18.87 10.34 8.17
N ALA A 18 -18.91 10.29 9.51
CA ALA A 18 -17.79 10.75 10.34
C ALA A 18 -16.50 9.94 10.09
N GLY A 19 -16.62 8.62 9.92
CA GLY A 19 -15.50 7.74 9.56
C GLY A 19 -14.92 8.06 8.18
N ALA A 20 -15.78 8.35 7.20
CA ALA A 20 -15.35 8.73 5.85
C ALA A 20 -14.60 10.07 5.85
N ASP A 21 -15.08 11.06 6.60
CA ASP A 21 -14.38 12.33 6.75
C ASP A 21 -12.98 12.15 7.37
N ALA A 22 -12.88 11.29 8.39
CA ALA A 22 -11.59 11.01 9.04
C ALA A 22 -10.61 10.30 8.10
N LEU A 23 -11.05 9.20 7.48
CA LEU A 23 -10.23 8.43 6.53
C LEU A 23 -9.88 9.25 5.28
N GLY A 24 -10.81 10.10 4.81
CA GLY A 24 -10.58 11.00 3.68
C GLY A 24 -9.44 11.98 3.97
N ARG A 25 -9.47 12.64 5.13
CA ARG A 25 -8.37 13.55 5.54
C ARG A 25 -7.03 12.81 5.68
N GLU A 26 -7.04 11.63 6.26
CA GLU A 26 -5.83 10.80 6.39
C GLU A 26 -5.29 10.39 5.01
N GLY A 27 -6.16 9.92 4.11
CA GLY A 27 -5.78 9.56 2.74
C GLY A 27 -5.24 10.74 1.94
N GLU A 28 -5.85 11.92 2.08
CA GLU A 28 -5.35 13.16 1.46
C GLU A 28 -3.96 13.54 2.00
N ALA A 29 -3.74 13.46 3.31
CA ALA A 29 -2.45 13.76 3.92
C ALA A 29 -1.36 12.81 3.44
N LEU A 30 -1.62 11.50 3.42
CA LEU A 30 -0.66 10.50 2.94
C LEU A 30 -0.27 10.72 1.48
N LEU A 31 -1.25 11.00 0.59
CA LEU A 31 -0.96 11.26 -0.81
C LEU A 31 -0.25 12.60 -1.03
N ALA A 32 -0.50 13.59 -0.16
CA ALA A 32 0.21 14.86 -0.19
C ALA A 32 1.69 14.68 0.22
N ASP A 33 1.94 13.93 1.30
CA ASP A 33 3.28 13.58 1.76
C ASP A 33 4.07 12.78 0.70
N ASP A 34 3.37 11.93 -0.06
CA ASP A 34 3.96 11.21 -1.18
C ASP A 34 4.16 12.09 -2.43
N GLY A 35 3.85 13.39 -2.36
CA GLY A 35 4.00 14.33 -3.47
C GLY A 35 3.00 14.13 -4.60
N VAL A 36 1.90 13.39 -4.38
CA VAL A 36 0.87 13.18 -5.40
C VAL A 36 0.04 14.45 -5.57
N PRO A 37 0.02 15.06 -6.77
CA PRO A 37 -0.77 16.27 -7.00
C PRO A 37 -2.28 15.97 -6.85
N PRO A 38 -3.10 16.94 -6.37
CA PRO A 38 -4.54 16.72 -6.12
C PRO A 38 -5.30 16.14 -7.31
N ALA A 39 -4.99 16.57 -8.53
CA ALA A 39 -5.64 16.07 -9.75
C ALA A 39 -5.34 14.60 -10.07
N ALA A 40 -4.29 14.01 -9.47
CA ALA A 40 -3.91 12.62 -9.64
C ALA A 40 -4.35 11.73 -8.45
N ARG A 41 -5.11 12.28 -7.48
CA ARG A 41 -5.61 11.53 -6.33
C ARG A 41 -6.95 10.89 -6.66
N ARG A 42 -7.11 9.64 -6.27
CA ARG A 42 -8.36 8.90 -6.41
C ARG A 42 -8.67 8.16 -5.12
N PHE A 43 -9.95 8.20 -4.73
CA PHE A 43 -10.46 7.55 -3.52
C PHE A 43 -11.50 6.51 -3.90
N GLU A 44 -11.29 5.28 -3.46
CA GLU A 44 -12.20 4.16 -3.65
C GLU A 44 -12.69 3.69 -2.30
N TRP A 45 -14.01 3.69 -2.11
CA TRP A 45 -14.65 3.35 -0.86
C TRP A 45 -15.27 1.96 -0.90
N ALA A 46 -15.28 1.28 0.24
CA ALA A 46 -15.96 0.01 0.40
C ALA A 46 -16.45 -0.18 1.84
N LEU A 47 -17.46 -1.01 2.02
CA LEU A 47 -17.91 -1.49 3.31
C LEU A 47 -17.65 -2.99 3.44
N ASP A 48 -17.16 -3.44 4.60
CA ASP A 48 -17.22 -4.84 4.98
C ASP A 48 -18.57 -5.08 5.66
N LEU A 49 -19.41 -5.88 5.02
CA LEU A 49 -20.78 -6.17 5.44
C LEU A 49 -20.97 -7.66 5.70
N ARG A 50 -21.85 -8.00 6.64
CA ARG A 50 -22.25 -9.37 6.92
C ARG A 50 -23.72 -9.43 7.32
N TYR A 51 -24.34 -10.59 7.22
CA TYR A 51 -25.60 -10.80 7.94
C TYR A 51 -25.33 -10.92 9.44
N ARG A 52 -26.28 -10.45 10.23
CA ARG A 52 -26.21 -10.57 11.69
C ARG A 52 -26.01 -12.02 12.11
N GLY A 53 -25.00 -12.25 12.93
CA GLY A 53 -24.63 -13.58 13.42
C GLY A 53 -23.69 -14.38 12.51
N GLN A 54 -23.33 -13.89 11.34
CA GLN A 54 -22.29 -14.51 10.51
C GLN A 54 -20.88 -14.17 11.02
N ALA A 55 -19.96 -15.11 10.85
CA ALA A 55 -18.57 -14.96 11.29
C ALA A 55 -17.65 -14.29 10.25
N PHE A 56 -18.09 -14.18 8.99
CA PHE A 56 -17.29 -13.59 7.91
C PHE A 56 -18.07 -12.45 7.23
N GLU A 57 -17.34 -11.51 6.72
CA GLU A 57 -17.85 -10.36 5.98
C GLU A 57 -17.52 -10.44 4.48
N LEU A 58 -18.30 -9.73 3.68
CA LEU A 58 -18.05 -9.47 2.27
C LEU A 58 -17.75 -7.99 2.07
N THR A 59 -16.66 -7.69 1.38
CA THR A 59 -16.33 -6.31 0.98
C THR A 59 -17.21 -5.87 -0.19
N VAL A 60 -17.99 -4.82 0.02
CA VAL A 60 -18.90 -4.21 -0.96
C VAL A 60 -18.34 -2.86 -1.39
N PRO A 61 -17.86 -2.70 -2.64
CA PRO A 61 -17.44 -1.41 -3.17
C PRO A 61 -18.61 -0.43 -3.23
N LEU A 62 -18.34 0.83 -2.93
CA LEU A 62 -19.29 1.92 -3.02
C LEU A 62 -18.97 2.80 -4.24
N ALA A 63 -20.00 3.24 -4.96
CA ALA A 63 -19.83 4.20 -6.06
C ALA A 63 -19.40 5.59 -5.54
N ALA A 64 -19.85 5.94 -4.33
CA ALA A 64 -19.50 7.17 -3.61
C ALA A 64 -19.66 6.96 -2.11
N ALA A 65 -18.99 7.78 -1.30
CA ALA A 65 -19.14 7.79 0.17
C ALA A 65 -20.40 8.53 0.59
N VAL A 66 -21.57 8.01 0.21
CA VAL A 66 -22.89 8.56 0.51
C VAL A 66 -23.59 7.61 1.49
N PHE A 67 -23.87 8.09 2.70
CA PHE A 67 -24.38 7.30 3.81
C PHE A 67 -25.74 7.78 4.33
N ASP A 68 -26.53 8.40 3.44
CA ASP A 68 -27.96 8.63 3.66
C ASP A 68 -28.77 7.33 3.49
N ASP A 69 -30.05 7.37 3.79
CA ASP A 69 -30.93 6.19 3.73
C ASP A 69 -30.87 5.47 2.36
N GLU A 70 -30.78 6.25 1.27
CA GLU A 70 -30.70 5.70 -0.08
C GLU A 70 -29.32 5.06 -0.35
N GLY A 71 -28.25 5.68 0.10
CA GLY A 71 -26.88 5.15 0.03
C GLY A 71 -26.74 3.84 0.78
N LEU A 72 -27.27 3.78 1.99
CA LEU A 72 -27.28 2.56 2.81
C LEU A 72 -28.15 1.45 2.18
N ALA A 73 -29.31 1.78 1.62
CA ALA A 73 -30.15 0.83 0.91
C ALA A 73 -29.45 0.26 -0.34
N ARG A 74 -28.72 1.10 -1.10
CA ARG A 74 -27.89 0.64 -2.24
C ARG A 74 -26.79 -0.30 -1.79
N ALA A 75 -26.11 0.00 -0.66
CA ALA A 75 -25.08 -0.86 -0.10
C ALA A 75 -25.64 -2.23 0.34
N ALA A 76 -26.82 -2.24 0.98
CA ALA A 76 -27.51 -3.48 1.36
C ALA A 76 -27.87 -4.33 0.13
N THR A 77 -28.45 -3.71 -0.91
CA THR A 77 -28.78 -4.40 -2.17
C THR A 77 -27.55 -5.03 -2.81
N ALA A 78 -26.45 -4.26 -2.92
CA ALA A 78 -25.20 -4.75 -3.48
C ALA A 78 -24.60 -5.89 -2.63
N PHE A 79 -24.76 -5.85 -1.30
CA PHE A 79 -24.35 -6.93 -0.42
C PHE A 79 -25.16 -8.21 -0.69
N HIS A 80 -26.50 -8.15 -0.74
CA HIS A 80 -27.35 -9.31 -1.03
C HIS A 80 -26.99 -9.96 -2.37
N GLU A 81 -26.77 -9.15 -3.42
CA GLU A 81 -26.35 -9.67 -4.73
C GLU A 81 -24.97 -10.34 -4.68
N ARG A 82 -24.02 -9.76 -3.96
CA ARG A 82 -22.67 -10.38 -3.80
C ARG A 82 -22.75 -11.66 -3.00
N HIS A 83 -23.55 -11.68 -1.93
CA HIS A 83 -23.77 -12.86 -1.10
C HIS A 83 -24.37 -13.99 -1.93
N ARG A 84 -25.41 -13.70 -2.73
CA ARG A 84 -26.04 -14.68 -3.64
C ARG A 84 -25.05 -15.23 -4.67
N ARG A 85 -24.22 -14.35 -5.25
CA ARG A 85 -23.18 -14.78 -6.21
C ARG A 85 -22.10 -15.64 -5.56
N ARG A 86 -21.77 -15.39 -4.31
CA ARG A 86 -20.67 -16.08 -3.61
C ARG A 86 -21.12 -17.40 -2.99
N PHE A 87 -22.33 -17.46 -2.46
CA PHE A 87 -22.85 -18.57 -1.64
C PHE A 87 -24.10 -19.23 -2.21
N ALA A 88 -24.60 -18.77 -3.35
CA ALA A 88 -25.81 -19.25 -4.04
C ALA A 88 -27.13 -18.97 -3.29
N PHE A 89 -27.11 -18.18 -2.22
CA PHE A 89 -28.30 -17.73 -1.48
C PHE A 89 -28.11 -16.33 -0.91
N ASP A 90 -29.20 -15.70 -0.53
CA ASP A 90 -29.26 -14.44 0.23
C ASP A 90 -30.44 -14.47 1.21
N GLU A 91 -30.37 -13.62 2.24
CA GLU A 91 -31.38 -13.53 3.29
C GLU A 91 -31.84 -12.07 3.49
N PRO A 92 -32.66 -11.52 2.56
CA PRO A 92 -33.01 -10.09 2.60
C PRO A 92 -33.75 -9.63 3.87
N THR A 93 -34.34 -10.56 4.63
CA THR A 93 -35.03 -10.28 5.89
C THR A 93 -34.08 -10.28 7.10
N THR A 94 -32.87 -10.81 6.97
CA THR A 94 -31.87 -10.80 8.03
C THR A 94 -31.15 -9.44 8.05
N PRO A 95 -31.05 -8.77 9.22
CA PRO A 95 -30.35 -7.51 9.33
C PRO A 95 -28.89 -7.62 8.84
N VAL A 96 -28.48 -6.61 8.07
CA VAL A 96 -27.09 -6.45 7.63
C VAL A 96 -26.33 -5.63 8.65
N GLU A 97 -25.15 -6.10 9.04
CA GLU A 97 -24.21 -5.37 9.91
C GLU A 97 -23.04 -4.85 9.11
N VAL A 98 -22.62 -3.62 9.39
CA VAL A 98 -21.34 -3.10 8.94
C VAL A 98 -20.26 -3.48 9.95
N VAL A 99 -19.10 -3.93 9.45
CA VAL A 99 -17.93 -4.25 10.27
C VAL A 99 -16.88 -3.15 10.14
N ASN A 100 -16.49 -2.81 8.91
CA ASN A 100 -15.50 -1.78 8.63
C ASN A 100 -15.96 -0.87 7.48
N LEU A 101 -15.51 0.39 7.55
CA LEU A 101 -15.41 1.28 6.41
C LEU A 101 -13.98 1.25 5.89
N ARG A 102 -13.81 1.07 4.58
CA ARG A 102 -12.51 1.03 3.90
C ARG A 102 -12.35 2.19 2.94
N LEU A 103 -11.14 2.75 2.94
CA LEU A 103 -10.69 3.70 1.93
C LEU A 103 -9.41 3.17 1.28
N ARG A 104 -9.41 3.15 -0.06
CA ARG A 104 -8.22 2.98 -0.87
C ARG A 104 -7.88 4.32 -1.51
N ALA A 105 -6.84 4.96 -1.01
CA ALA A 105 -6.31 6.19 -1.56
C ALA A 105 -5.23 5.85 -2.60
N LEU A 106 -5.37 6.37 -3.82
CA LEU A 106 -4.54 6.04 -4.97
C LEU A 106 -3.95 7.31 -5.57
N GLY A 107 -2.63 7.32 -5.78
CA GLY A 107 -1.97 8.26 -6.66
C GLY A 107 -1.94 7.70 -8.09
N LEU A 108 -2.60 8.35 -9.04
CA LEU A 108 -2.59 7.93 -10.44
C LEU A 108 -1.32 8.46 -11.11
N ALA A 109 -0.54 7.58 -11.75
CA ALA A 109 0.56 8.01 -12.60
C ALA A 109 -0.01 8.72 -13.84
N ALA A 110 0.61 9.85 -14.24
CA ALA A 110 0.29 10.47 -15.52
C ALA A 110 0.58 9.47 -16.66
N GLU A 111 -0.35 9.33 -17.60
CA GLU A 111 -0.10 8.51 -18.79
C GLU A 111 1.14 9.03 -19.52
N GLY A 112 2.17 8.18 -19.67
CA GLY A 112 3.40 8.51 -20.41
C GLY A 112 4.51 9.17 -19.60
N GLY A 113 4.28 9.54 -18.35
CA GLY A 113 5.32 9.96 -17.42
C GLY A 113 5.68 8.81 -16.49
N GLY A 114 6.82 8.18 -16.68
CA GLY A 114 7.43 7.43 -15.59
C GLY A 114 7.51 8.41 -14.42
N ALA A 115 6.62 8.26 -13.43
CA ALA A 115 6.67 9.06 -12.24
C ALA A 115 8.07 8.88 -11.68
N SER A 116 8.88 9.94 -11.75
CA SER A 116 10.05 10.03 -10.91
C SER A 116 9.51 9.93 -9.49
N ARG A 117 9.58 8.73 -8.90
CA ARG A 117 9.45 8.62 -7.47
C ARG A 117 10.39 9.66 -6.90
N PRO A 118 9.94 10.53 -5.98
CA PRO A 118 10.87 11.39 -5.28
C PRO A 118 12.02 10.49 -4.85
N SER A 119 13.23 10.87 -5.24
CA SER A 119 14.41 10.10 -4.93
C SER A 119 14.38 9.83 -3.43
N HIS A 120 14.60 8.60 -3.02
CA HIS A 120 14.69 8.21 -1.59
C HIS A 120 15.77 9.02 -0.81
N ALA A 121 16.44 9.94 -1.48
CA ALA A 121 17.47 10.78 -0.91
C ALA A 121 16.98 11.75 0.18
N GLU A 122 15.66 12.01 0.30
CA GLU A 122 15.14 12.97 1.29
C GLU A 122 14.37 12.33 2.45
N ARG A 123 14.23 11.00 2.50
CA ARG A 123 13.60 10.27 3.62
C ARG A 123 14.60 9.53 4.50
N ASP A 124 15.85 9.96 4.52
CA ASP A 124 16.89 9.34 5.36
C ASP A 124 16.78 9.88 6.80
N THR A 125 15.70 9.51 7.51
CA THR A 125 15.57 9.76 8.96
C THR A 125 15.90 8.53 9.81
N ASP A 126 16.22 7.39 9.21
CA ASP A 126 16.81 6.28 9.93
C ASP A 126 18.34 6.36 9.87
N ALA A 127 18.97 6.19 11.04
CA ALA A 127 20.42 6.27 11.19
C ALA A 127 21.12 5.46 10.09
N PRO A 128 22.13 6.03 9.41
CA PRO A 128 22.84 5.32 8.35
C PRO A 128 23.40 4.03 8.94
N VAL A 129 23.10 2.89 8.32
CA VAL A 129 23.82 1.66 8.61
C VAL A 129 25.27 1.96 8.28
N GLU A 130 26.14 1.97 9.29
CA GLU A 130 27.56 2.29 9.12
C GLU A 130 28.14 1.36 8.05
N ASP A 131 28.90 1.93 7.12
CA ASP A 131 29.70 1.19 6.17
C ASP A 131 30.60 0.21 6.92
N GLY A 132 30.58 -1.06 6.57
CA GLY A 132 31.27 -2.10 7.32
C GLY A 132 31.60 -3.30 6.46
N VAL A 133 31.77 -4.42 7.13
CA VAL A 133 31.96 -5.74 6.48
C VAL A 133 31.06 -6.76 7.14
N VAL A 134 30.59 -7.74 6.37
CA VAL A 134 29.77 -8.86 6.85
C VAL A 134 30.30 -10.17 6.27
N GLU A 135 30.24 -11.22 7.09
CA GLU A 135 30.56 -12.57 6.62
C GLU A 135 29.29 -13.20 6.04
N ILE A 136 29.34 -13.61 4.77
CA ILE A 136 28.22 -14.26 4.07
C ILE A 136 28.68 -15.58 3.46
N VAL A 137 27.73 -16.49 3.20
CA VAL A 137 27.99 -17.75 2.46
C VAL A 137 27.60 -17.54 1.02
N VAL A 138 28.59 -17.65 0.11
CA VAL A 138 28.37 -17.54 -1.34
C VAL A 138 28.94 -18.78 -2.00
N GLN A 139 28.15 -19.48 -2.81
CA GLN A 139 28.57 -20.69 -3.52
C GLN A 139 29.21 -21.76 -2.61
N GLY A 140 28.66 -21.92 -1.40
CA GLY A 140 29.14 -22.89 -0.41
C GLY A 140 30.37 -22.47 0.39
N GLY A 141 30.96 -21.31 0.14
CA GLY A 141 32.11 -20.76 0.89
C GLY A 141 31.76 -19.50 1.68
N ARG A 142 32.38 -19.36 2.88
CA ARG A 142 32.30 -18.11 3.66
C ARG A 142 33.18 -17.04 3.02
N ARG A 143 32.64 -15.82 2.91
CA ARG A 143 33.36 -14.65 2.40
C ARG A 143 33.02 -13.43 3.21
N THR A 144 34.03 -12.64 3.56
CA THR A 144 33.82 -11.30 4.09
C THR A 144 33.63 -10.33 2.93
N VAL A 145 32.52 -9.62 2.93
CA VAL A 145 32.17 -8.65 1.90
C VAL A 145 31.87 -7.28 2.51
N PRO A 146 32.19 -6.18 1.80
CA PRO A 146 31.85 -4.86 2.29
C PRO A 146 30.33 -4.65 2.32
N VAL A 147 29.87 -3.89 3.31
CA VAL A 147 28.51 -3.35 3.42
C VAL A 147 28.58 -1.86 3.14
N ARG A 148 27.70 -1.35 2.31
CA ARG A 148 27.56 0.06 2.00
C ARG A 148 26.10 0.47 2.11
N SER A 149 25.85 1.65 2.65
CA SER A 149 24.53 2.27 2.51
C SER A 149 24.27 2.62 1.05
N ARG A 150 23.01 2.66 0.63
CA ARG A 150 22.64 3.07 -0.73
C ARG A 150 23.22 4.44 -1.10
N GLY A 151 23.18 5.41 -0.17
CA GLY A 151 23.72 6.74 -0.39
C GLY A 151 25.23 6.79 -0.65
N ALA A 152 25.98 5.78 -0.20
CA ALA A 152 27.41 5.64 -0.44
C ALA A 152 27.74 5.15 -1.87
N ILE A 153 26.75 4.67 -2.64
CA ILE A 153 26.93 4.25 -4.04
C ILE A 153 26.73 5.45 -4.96
N THR A 154 27.80 6.20 -5.16
CA THR A 154 27.79 7.41 -6.01
C THR A 154 28.24 7.18 -7.45
N GLY A 155 28.75 5.99 -7.76
CA GLY A 155 29.25 5.60 -9.08
C GLY A 155 29.30 4.09 -9.23
N ALA A 156 29.88 3.62 -10.35
CA ALA A 156 30.03 2.19 -10.63
C ALA A 156 30.89 1.52 -9.55
N THR A 157 30.30 0.60 -8.79
CA THR A 157 30.95 -0.14 -7.69
C THR A 157 30.89 -1.62 -7.97
N ALA A 158 32.05 -2.30 -7.95
CA ALA A 158 32.15 -3.72 -8.21
C ALA A 158 31.73 -4.57 -7.01
N GLY A 159 31.12 -5.74 -7.29
CA GLY A 159 30.89 -6.79 -6.30
C GLY A 159 32.13 -7.67 -6.02
N PRO A 160 32.15 -8.48 -4.95
CA PRO A 160 31.01 -8.72 -4.07
C PRO A 160 30.75 -7.55 -3.09
N LEU A 161 29.50 -7.18 -2.95
CA LEU A 161 29.07 -6.03 -2.12
C LEU A 161 27.66 -6.25 -1.59
N VAL A 162 27.40 -5.86 -0.34
CA VAL A 162 26.06 -5.74 0.23
C VAL A 162 25.68 -4.26 0.27
N VAL A 163 24.58 -3.89 -0.36
CA VAL A 163 24.00 -2.55 -0.28
C VAL A 163 22.80 -2.60 0.65
N THR A 164 22.76 -1.74 1.67
CA THR A 164 21.65 -1.65 2.62
C THR A 164 20.80 -0.42 2.36
N GLU A 165 19.49 -0.60 2.54
CA GLU A 165 18.46 0.45 2.54
C GLU A 165 17.55 0.21 3.76
N PRO A 166 16.74 1.18 4.21
CA PRO A 166 15.91 1.05 5.42
C PRO A 166 15.02 -0.20 5.45
N PHE A 167 14.54 -0.67 4.29
CA PHE A 167 13.58 -1.78 4.19
C PHE A 167 14.05 -2.94 3.32
N THR A 168 15.28 -2.88 2.79
CA THR A 168 15.79 -3.91 1.89
C THR A 168 17.31 -4.01 1.90
N THR A 169 17.81 -5.14 1.43
CA THR A 169 19.24 -5.41 1.27
C THR A 169 19.47 -5.99 -0.12
N LEU A 170 20.45 -5.46 -0.83
CA LEU A 170 20.81 -5.93 -2.17
C LEU A 170 22.24 -6.55 -2.13
N PHE A 171 22.37 -7.79 -2.53
CA PHE A 171 23.68 -8.42 -2.73
C PHE A 171 24.12 -8.31 -4.18
N ILE A 172 25.30 -7.75 -4.42
CA ILE A 172 25.97 -7.68 -5.70
C ILE A 172 27.02 -8.79 -5.74
N PRO A 173 26.84 -9.84 -6.55
CA PRO A 173 27.81 -10.95 -6.58
C PRO A 173 29.11 -10.55 -7.28
N PRO A 174 30.18 -11.36 -7.13
CA PRO A 174 31.41 -11.22 -7.91
C PRO A 174 31.15 -11.20 -9.42
N GLY A 175 31.90 -10.41 -10.17
CA GLY A 175 31.73 -10.25 -11.64
C GLY A 175 30.50 -9.44 -12.05
N ARG A 176 29.89 -8.74 -11.10
CA ARG A 176 28.89 -7.72 -11.36
C ARG A 176 29.29 -6.39 -10.74
N ARG A 177 28.79 -5.33 -11.30
CA ARG A 177 28.91 -3.98 -10.74
C ARG A 177 27.52 -3.34 -10.61
N VAL A 178 27.40 -2.43 -9.69
CA VAL A 178 26.19 -1.63 -9.46
C VAL A 178 26.50 -0.17 -9.64
N GLU A 179 25.58 0.58 -10.24
CA GLU A 179 25.70 2.04 -10.42
C GLU A 179 24.34 2.73 -10.24
N PRO A 180 24.30 3.96 -9.73
CA PRO A 180 23.07 4.73 -9.66
C PRO A 180 22.65 5.21 -11.05
N THR A 181 21.33 5.27 -11.28
CA THR A 181 20.74 5.85 -12.49
C THR A 181 20.17 7.25 -12.20
N PRO A 182 19.97 8.11 -13.21
CA PRO A 182 19.35 9.43 -13.02
C PRO A 182 17.95 9.37 -12.38
N GLY A 183 17.22 8.25 -12.54
CA GLY A 183 15.90 8.02 -11.92
C GLY A 183 15.97 7.52 -10.48
N GLY A 184 17.13 7.55 -9.81
CA GLY A 184 17.28 7.13 -8.42
C GLY A 184 17.27 5.60 -8.23
N HIS A 185 17.38 4.78 -9.27
CA HIS A 185 17.50 3.33 -9.17
C HIS A 185 18.95 2.88 -9.13
N LEU A 186 19.22 1.68 -8.61
CA LEU A 186 20.48 1.01 -8.79
C LEU A 186 20.39 0.03 -9.96
N ARG A 187 21.29 0.15 -10.92
CA ARG A 187 21.42 -0.76 -12.05
C ARG A 187 22.61 -1.69 -11.85
N ALA A 188 22.33 -3.00 -11.79
CA ALA A 188 23.38 -4.01 -11.72
C ALA A 188 23.67 -4.59 -13.13
N THR A 189 24.94 -4.59 -13.54
CA THR A 189 25.39 -5.11 -14.83
C THR A 189 26.52 -6.14 -14.64
N ARG A 190 26.75 -6.99 -15.63
CA ARG A 190 27.96 -7.83 -15.65
C ARG A 190 29.20 -6.97 -15.90
N GLU A 191 30.29 -7.29 -15.23
CA GLU A 191 31.61 -6.86 -15.64
C GLU A 191 31.95 -7.59 -16.93
N GLY A 192 32.30 -6.84 -17.99
CA GLY A 192 32.69 -7.40 -19.27
C GLY A 192 34.08 -8.03 -19.22
#